data_4227c11df22e362029206915c10ce930
#
_entry.id   4227c11df22e362029206915c10ce930
#
_cell.length_a   1.000
_cell.length_b   1.000
_cell.length_c   1.000
_cell.angle_alpha   90.00
_cell.angle_beta   90.00
_cell.angle_gamma   90.00
#
_symmetry.space_group_name_H-M   'P 1'
#
loop_
_entity.id
_entity.type
_entity.pdbx_description
1 polymer ?
#
loop_
_entity_poly.entity_id
_entity_poly.type
_entity_poly.pdbx_seq_one_letter_code
_entity_poly.pdbx_strand_id
1 'polypeptide(L)'
;MEIRLYYFKIPFWRAEVTRLALFIGDVPFKDYRVEGKEIDNLKETGLLPNNQIAPFKQLPVLDVDGKIIAQTGAIARFCGKLSGLYPKDNDFKAAQIDQIIEAAQDINYLVTLSSRDKEKERLELAR
;
A
#
# COMPACT_ATOMS: atom_id res chain seq x y z
N MET A 1 -15.10 -6.64 -12.27
CA MET A 1 -14.42 -5.97 -11.12
C MET A 1 -13.22 -5.19 -11.67
N GLU A 2 -13.26 -3.89 -11.50
CA GLU A 2 -12.14 -3.02 -11.86
C GLU A 2 -11.32 -2.71 -10.60
N ILE A 3 -10.02 -3.02 -10.65
CA ILE A 3 -9.09 -2.78 -9.55
C ILE A 3 -8.05 -1.75 -9.98
N ARG A 4 -7.82 -0.75 -9.15
CA ARG A 4 -6.81 0.28 -9.36
C ARG A 4 -5.99 0.46 -8.10
N LEU A 5 -4.69 0.25 -8.20
CA LEU A 5 -3.74 0.44 -7.10
C LEU A 5 -3.07 1.80 -7.27
N TYR A 6 -3.19 2.65 -6.25
CA TYR A 6 -2.50 3.94 -6.19
C TYR A 6 -1.30 3.84 -5.26
N TYR A 7 -0.12 4.10 -5.80
CA TYR A 7 1.12 4.19 -5.06
C TYR A 7 2.08 5.18 -5.71
N PHE A 8 3.16 5.51 -5.01
CA PHE A 8 4.20 6.39 -5.54
C PHE A 8 4.92 5.77 -6.75
N LYS A 9 5.50 6.62 -7.60
CA LYS A 9 6.33 6.18 -8.72
C LYS A 9 7.72 5.76 -8.25
N ILE A 10 7.76 4.69 -7.49
CA ILE A 10 8.98 4.05 -7.00
C ILE A 10 8.88 2.54 -7.26
N PRO A 11 10.00 1.87 -7.57
CA PRO A 11 10.02 0.42 -7.61
C PRO A 11 9.95 -0.11 -6.18
N PHE A 12 9.30 -1.26 -5.99
CA PHE A 12 9.26 -1.94 -4.69
C PHE A 12 8.54 -1.14 -3.59
N TRP A 13 8.64 -1.57 -2.35
CA TRP A 13 8.11 -1.02 -1.12
C TRP A 13 6.69 -1.50 -0.81
N ARG A 14 5.87 -0.67 -0.12
CA ARG A 14 4.59 -1.12 0.50
C ARG A 14 3.54 -1.65 -0.48
N ALA A 15 3.54 -1.20 -1.72
CA ALA A 15 2.58 -1.69 -2.72
C ALA A 15 3.00 -2.99 -3.40
N GLU A 16 4.23 -3.44 -3.20
CA GLU A 16 4.76 -4.61 -3.90
C GLU A 16 4.04 -5.91 -3.51
N VAL A 17 3.69 -6.07 -2.25
CA VAL A 17 2.91 -7.23 -1.78
C VAL A 17 1.57 -7.33 -2.51
N THR A 18 0.93 -6.21 -2.77
CA THR A 18 -0.34 -6.15 -3.53
C THR A 18 -0.12 -6.52 -4.99
N ARG A 19 0.91 -5.95 -5.64
CA ARG A 19 1.24 -6.28 -7.03
C ARG A 19 1.53 -7.76 -7.21
N LEU A 20 2.34 -8.32 -6.32
CA LEU A 20 2.70 -9.74 -6.35
C LEU A 20 1.48 -10.65 -6.13
N ALA A 21 0.64 -10.34 -5.16
CA ALA A 21 -0.57 -11.11 -4.88
C ALA A 21 -1.50 -11.13 -6.10
N LEU A 22 -1.79 -9.97 -6.67
CA LEU A 22 -2.67 -9.87 -7.85
C LEU A 22 -2.05 -10.56 -9.07
N PHE A 23 -0.74 -10.43 -9.28
CA PHE A 23 -0.02 -11.09 -10.35
C PHE A 23 -0.07 -12.63 -10.23
N ILE A 24 0.22 -13.17 -9.04
CA ILE A 24 0.18 -14.62 -8.79
C ILE A 24 -1.23 -15.18 -8.99
N GLY A 25 -2.24 -14.41 -8.61
CA GLY A 25 -3.65 -14.82 -8.77
C GLY A 25 -4.21 -14.59 -10.17
N ASP A 26 -3.42 -14.07 -11.10
CA ASP A 26 -3.87 -13.67 -12.43
C ASP A 26 -5.08 -12.72 -12.38
N VAL A 27 -5.08 -11.79 -11.42
CA VAL A 27 -6.14 -10.81 -11.21
C VAL A 27 -5.74 -9.50 -11.91
N PRO A 28 -6.48 -9.07 -12.95
CA PRO A 28 -6.18 -7.82 -13.65
C PRO A 28 -6.32 -6.61 -12.75
N PHE A 29 -5.38 -5.67 -12.85
CA PHE A 29 -5.43 -4.39 -12.14
C PHE A 29 -4.69 -3.30 -12.90
N LYS A 30 -5.02 -2.06 -12.60
CA LYS A 30 -4.29 -0.87 -13.06
C LYS A 30 -3.33 -0.42 -11.96
N ASP A 31 -2.04 -0.38 -12.28
CA ASP A 31 -0.98 0.11 -11.38
C ASP A 31 -0.78 1.61 -11.61
N TYR A 32 -1.49 2.43 -10.85
CA TYR A 32 -1.41 3.88 -10.98
C TYR A 32 -0.27 4.44 -10.13
N ARG A 33 0.70 5.06 -10.81
CA ARG A 33 1.87 5.68 -10.16
C ARG A 33 1.62 7.17 -9.94
N VAL A 34 1.34 7.53 -8.69
CA VAL A 34 1.09 8.91 -8.27
C VAL A 34 2.40 9.67 -8.22
N GLU A 35 2.47 10.83 -8.84
CA GLU A 35 3.70 11.64 -8.91
C GLU A 35 3.42 13.14 -8.99
N GLY A 36 4.45 13.94 -8.70
CA GLY A 36 4.41 15.39 -8.86
C GLY A 36 3.30 16.07 -8.07
N LYS A 37 2.54 16.92 -8.75
CA LYS A 37 1.43 17.69 -8.16
C LYS A 37 0.32 16.82 -7.58
N GLU A 38 0.15 15.60 -8.05
CA GLU A 38 -0.82 14.65 -7.50
C GLU A 38 -0.46 14.27 -6.07
N ILE A 39 0.84 14.12 -5.75
CA ILE A 39 1.33 13.85 -4.39
C ILE A 39 1.04 15.06 -3.49
N ASP A 40 1.33 16.26 -3.96
CA ASP A 40 1.09 17.48 -3.21
C ASP A 40 -0.39 17.66 -2.90
N ASN A 41 -1.25 17.45 -3.89
CA ASN A 41 -2.69 17.50 -3.73
C ASN A 41 -3.20 16.44 -2.74
N LEU A 42 -2.68 15.22 -2.81
CA LEU A 42 -3.03 14.15 -1.87
C LEU A 42 -2.67 14.55 -0.42
N LYS A 43 -1.48 15.10 -0.20
CA LYS A 43 -1.03 15.54 1.13
C LYS A 43 -1.88 16.68 1.67
N GLU A 44 -2.25 17.61 0.82
CA GLU A 44 -3.03 18.81 1.21
C GLU A 44 -4.50 18.47 1.42
N THR A 45 -5.15 17.85 0.43
CA THR A 45 -6.60 17.65 0.41
C THR A 45 -7.05 16.25 0.78
N GLY A 46 -6.17 15.25 0.68
CA GLY A 46 -6.51 13.83 0.81
C GLY A 46 -7.15 13.24 -0.43
N LEU A 47 -7.19 13.97 -1.55
CA LEU A 47 -7.78 13.48 -2.79
C LEU A 47 -6.79 12.70 -3.63
N LEU A 48 -7.26 11.56 -4.12
CA LEU A 48 -6.59 10.76 -5.15
C LEU A 48 -6.75 11.43 -6.54
N PRO A 49 -5.96 11.03 -7.54
CA PRO A 49 -6.09 11.56 -8.91
C PRO A 49 -7.49 11.45 -9.53
N ASN A 50 -8.30 10.50 -9.09
CA ASN A 50 -9.69 10.33 -9.51
C ASN A 50 -10.71 11.08 -8.64
N ASN A 51 -10.25 12.00 -7.79
CA ASN A 51 -11.04 12.79 -6.85
C ASN A 51 -11.74 12.01 -5.71
N GLN A 52 -11.42 10.73 -5.52
CA GLN A 52 -11.84 9.98 -4.34
C GLN A 52 -10.95 10.29 -3.15
N ILE A 53 -11.49 10.12 -1.95
CA ILE A 53 -10.77 10.39 -0.70
C ILE A 53 -9.87 9.21 -0.32
N ALA A 54 -8.59 9.49 -0.11
CA ALA A 54 -7.68 8.58 0.57
C ALA A 54 -7.88 8.72 2.09
N PRO A 55 -8.38 7.69 2.79
CA PRO A 55 -8.87 7.84 4.17
C PRO A 55 -7.84 8.38 5.17
N PHE A 56 -6.56 8.12 4.94
CA PHE A 56 -5.46 8.52 5.83
C PHE A 56 -4.47 9.47 5.15
N LYS A 57 -4.81 10.06 4.02
CA LYS A 57 -3.90 10.88 3.19
C LYS A 57 -2.56 10.20 2.90
N GLN A 58 -2.57 8.88 2.81
CA GLN A 58 -1.38 8.04 2.63
C GLN A 58 -1.61 7.00 1.53
N LEU A 59 -0.53 6.51 0.97
CA LEU A 59 -0.50 5.42 -0.01
C LEU A 59 0.22 4.20 0.59
N PRO A 60 -0.11 2.98 0.17
CA PRO A 60 -0.98 2.61 -0.95
C PRO A 60 -2.47 2.78 -0.64
N VAL A 61 -3.26 2.94 -1.70
CA VAL A 61 -4.72 2.88 -1.68
C VAL A 61 -5.19 1.97 -2.82
N LEU A 62 -6.17 1.13 -2.55
CA LEU A 62 -6.80 0.27 -3.54
C LEU A 62 -8.23 0.76 -3.80
N ASP A 63 -8.56 0.98 -5.07
CA ASP A 63 -9.92 1.24 -5.54
C ASP A 63 -10.45 -0.04 -6.19
N VAL A 64 -11.58 -0.51 -5.70
CA VAL A 64 -12.30 -1.68 -6.22
C VAL A 64 -13.71 -1.24 -6.60
N ASP A 65 -13.97 -1.07 -7.88
CA ASP A 65 -15.26 -0.60 -8.41
C ASP A 65 -15.76 0.69 -7.71
N GLY A 66 -14.86 1.63 -7.46
CA GLY A 66 -15.17 2.89 -6.78
C GLY A 66 -15.18 2.82 -5.25
N LYS A 67 -14.93 1.67 -4.64
CA LYS A 67 -14.80 1.50 -3.18
C LYS A 67 -13.34 1.50 -2.76
N ILE A 68 -13.00 2.31 -1.79
CA ILE A 68 -11.63 2.55 -1.37
C ILE A 68 -11.24 1.70 -0.16
N ILE A 69 -10.07 1.06 -0.25
CA ILE A 69 -9.40 0.39 0.86
C ILE A 69 -8.03 1.02 1.02
N ALA A 70 -7.68 1.39 2.23
CA ALA A 70 -6.35 1.87 2.60
C ALA A 70 -5.68 0.91 3.60
N GLN A 71 -4.43 1.16 3.91
CA GLN A 71 -3.54 0.36 4.77
C GLN A 71 -3.01 -0.91 4.09
N THR A 72 -1.68 -1.00 4.06
CA THR A 72 -0.96 -2.07 3.36
C THR A 72 -1.43 -3.46 3.75
N GLY A 73 -1.60 -3.73 5.05
CA GLY A 73 -2.04 -5.04 5.54
C GLY A 73 -3.47 -5.40 5.13
N ALA A 74 -4.39 -4.44 5.20
CA ALA A 74 -5.78 -4.63 4.79
C ALA A 74 -5.89 -4.92 3.29
N ILE A 75 -5.14 -4.16 2.48
CA ILE A 75 -5.06 -4.35 1.03
C ILE A 75 -4.46 -5.72 0.71
N ALA A 76 -3.38 -6.10 1.39
CA ALA A 76 -2.71 -7.40 1.20
C ALA A 76 -3.67 -8.57 1.48
N ARG A 77 -4.44 -8.51 2.56
CA ARG A 77 -5.44 -9.55 2.89
C ARG A 77 -6.53 -9.64 1.84
N PHE A 78 -7.07 -8.50 1.42
CA PHE A 78 -8.11 -8.46 0.39
C PHE A 78 -7.60 -9.06 -0.93
N CYS A 79 -6.44 -8.60 -1.40
CA CYS A 79 -5.83 -9.11 -2.64
C CYS A 79 -5.42 -10.58 -2.51
N GLY A 80 -4.95 -10.99 -1.34
CA GLY A 80 -4.66 -12.40 -1.05
C GLY A 80 -5.90 -13.30 -1.15
N LYS A 81 -7.05 -12.82 -0.70
CA LYS A 81 -8.33 -13.54 -0.85
C LYS A 81 -8.75 -13.65 -2.31
N LEU A 82 -8.66 -12.56 -3.07
CA LEU A 82 -8.97 -12.55 -4.51
C LEU A 82 -8.08 -13.54 -5.28
N SER A 83 -6.83 -13.63 -4.88
CA SER A 83 -5.78 -14.42 -5.56
C SER A 83 -5.68 -15.87 -5.09
N GLY A 84 -6.52 -16.29 -4.14
CA GLY A 84 -6.48 -17.64 -3.58
C GLY A 84 -5.28 -17.91 -2.65
N LEU A 85 -4.56 -16.86 -2.24
CA LEU A 85 -3.39 -16.96 -1.36
C LEU A 85 -3.73 -16.86 0.13
N TYR A 86 -4.93 -16.42 0.45
CA TYR A 86 -5.38 -16.24 1.83
C TYR A 86 -6.49 -17.25 2.15
N PRO A 87 -6.41 -17.97 3.31
CA PRO A 87 -7.37 -19.03 3.65
C PRO A 87 -8.79 -18.48 3.80
N LYS A 88 -9.78 -19.21 3.28
CA LYS A 88 -11.20 -18.86 3.39
C LYS A 88 -11.89 -19.56 4.56
N ASP A 89 -11.47 -20.80 4.86
CA ASP A 89 -12.17 -21.67 5.79
C ASP A 89 -11.28 -22.19 6.93
N ASN A 90 -10.21 -21.44 7.27
CA ASN A 90 -9.31 -21.82 8.35
C ASN A 90 -8.80 -20.53 9.05
N ASP A 91 -9.49 -20.15 10.10
CA ASP A 91 -9.23 -18.90 10.83
C ASP A 91 -7.84 -18.91 11.50
N PHE A 92 -7.37 -20.05 11.99
CA PHE A 92 -6.05 -20.12 12.60
C PHE A 92 -4.93 -19.92 11.56
N LYS A 93 -5.06 -20.52 10.41
CA LYS A 93 -4.12 -20.34 9.30
C LYS A 93 -4.16 -18.92 8.75
N ALA A 94 -5.34 -18.31 8.69
CA ALA A 94 -5.49 -16.89 8.37
C ALA A 94 -4.74 -16.00 9.37
N ALA A 95 -4.89 -16.26 10.66
CA ALA A 95 -4.16 -15.55 11.72
C ALA A 95 -2.63 -15.73 11.62
N GLN A 96 -2.16 -16.91 11.24
CA GLN A 96 -0.73 -17.14 10.98
C GLN A 96 -0.20 -16.30 9.81
N ILE A 97 -1.00 -16.11 8.78
CA ILE A 97 -0.64 -15.20 7.67
C ILE A 97 -0.67 -13.75 8.14
N ASP A 98 -1.69 -13.37 8.91
CA ASP A 98 -1.82 -12.02 9.46
C ASP A 98 -0.62 -11.64 10.33
N GLN A 99 -0.13 -12.54 11.18
CA GLN A 99 1.05 -12.26 12.01
C GLN A 99 2.30 -11.94 11.16
N ILE A 100 2.47 -12.56 10.00
CA ILE A 100 3.57 -12.26 9.07
C ILE A 100 3.37 -10.90 8.43
N ILE A 101 2.14 -10.60 7.99
CA ILE A 101 1.80 -9.29 7.41
C ILE A 101 2.06 -8.17 8.43
N GLU A 102 1.61 -8.33 9.68
CA GLU A 102 1.81 -7.33 10.72
C GLU A 102 3.30 -7.16 11.09
N ALA A 103 4.04 -8.25 11.23
CA ALA A 103 5.49 -8.19 11.49
C ALA A 103 6.24 -7.45 10.36
N ALA A 104 5.86 -7.68 9.10
CA ALA A 104 6.43 -6.95 7.96
C ALA A 104 6.12 -5.45 8.03
N GLN A 105 4.91 -5.05 8.50
CA GLN A 105 4.58 -3.64 8.68
C GLN A 105 5.42 -2.99 9.78
N ASP A 106 5.67 -3.67 10.88
CA ASP A 106 6.54 -3.18 11.95
C ASP A 106 7.96 -2.91 11.43
N ILE A 107 8.52 -3.83 10.65
CA ILE A 107 9.84 -3.67 10.03
C ILE A 107 9.84 -2.47 9.06
N ASN A 108 8.84 -2.38 8.19
CA ASN A 108 8.72 -1.28 7.25
C ASN A 108 8.63 0.09 7.95
N TYR A 109 7.94 0.15 9.08
CA TYR A 109 7.83 1.36 9.88
C TYR A 109 9.19 1.78 10.45
N LEU A 110 9.93 0.85 11.06
CA LEU A 110 11.27 1.10 11.61
C LEU A 110 12.26 1.55 10.53
N VAL A 111 12.25 0.91 9.36
CA VAL A 111 13.10 1.30 8.23
C VAL A 111 12.75 2.70 7.74
N THR A 112 11.46 3.04 7.67
CA THR A 112 11.01 4.38 7.26
C THR A 112 11.47 5.45 8.24
N LEU A 113 11.38 5.21 9.55
CA LEU A 113 11.87 6.13 10.57
C LEU A 113 13.38 6.33 10.46
N SER A 114 14.15 5.26 10.37
CA SER A 114 15.61 5.31 10.22
C SER A 114 16.03 6.09 8.98
N SER A 115 15.33 5.95 7.87
CA SER A 115 15.62 6.68 6.63
C SER A 115 15.35 8.19 6.79
N ARG A 116 14.26 8.56 7.47
CA ARG A 116 13.91 9.96 7.75
C ARG A 116 14.91 10.64 8.69
N ASP A 117 15.38 9.92 9.70
CA ASP A 117 16.37 10.42 10.64
C ASP A 117 17.71 10.70 9.94
N LYS A 118 18.18 9.77 9.11
CA LYS A 118 19.40 9.96 8.32
C LYS A 118 19.31 11.14 7.35
N GLU A 119 18.16 11.36 6.73
CA GLU A 119 17.94 12.50 5.85
C GLU A 119 17.97 13.81 6.63
N LYS A 120 17.36 13.83 7.81
CA LYS A 120 17.38 14.99 8.72
C LYS A 120 18.79 15.33 9.17
N GLU A 121 19.58 14.36 9.63
CA GLU A 121 20.98 14.53 9.99
C GLU A 121 21.81 15.09 8.81
N ARG A 122 21.62 14.55 7.60
CA ARG A 122 22.32 15.02 6.41
C ARG A 122 21.97 16.48 6.07
N LEU A 123 20.71 16.87 6.23
CA LEU A 123 20.27 18.25 6.02
C LEU A 123 20.82 19.21 7.09
N GLU A 124 20.94 18.75 8.33
CA GLU A 124 21.54 19.54 9.41
C GLU A 124 23.05 19.76 9.20
N LEU A 125 23.77 18.74 8.71
CA LEU A 125 25.20 18.84 8.39
C LEU A 125 25.49 19.73 7.17
N ALA A 126 24.52 19.95 6.28
CA ALA A 126 24.65 20.78 5.08
C ALA A 126 24.32 22.26 5.32
N ARG A 127 23.91 22.65 6.53
CA ARG A 127 23.63 24.04 6.94
C ARG A 127 24.84 24.68 7.61
#